data_a33f01fc80eceaafba9f4b9be67da773
#
_entry.id   a33f01fc80eceaafba9f4b9be67da773
#
_cell.length_a   1.000
_cell.length_b   1.000
_cell.length_c   1.000
_cell.angle_alpha   90.00
_cell.angle_beta   90.00
_cell.angle_gamma   90.00
#
_symmetry.space_group_name_H-M   'P 1'
#
loop_
_entity.id
_entity.type
_entity.pdbx_description
1 polymer ?
#
loop_
_entity_poly.entity_id
_entity_poly.type
_entity_poly.pdbx_seq_one_letter_code
_entity_poly.pdbx_strand_id
1 'polypeptide(L)'
;EVRSLDFLRGTVLVPWLHGLLRKKHQGNDFVNSAIISGDLRISDALPVYKDVAGLPVPFVLEKEKVDEDKEDKEDKQDDQEPCTLFNRHIPINEQKCGKNTIPVRGRYLFVEPISTPVTGWIGKPSLIGRQSTAINSETGAAKDGQLFLVRALPAGLTLHASIVVSKQLLSELRGTDAASEASPLTLDLGITEQPAFLGSRKLTGTFGRARCTVGSTFTPVGSTPPPVEGPVTNEETKASSSDPTEVVSLWFTSDVLARSNALGPGGSVADLELTFRRANVPITVIQECTDDDAPHRCPDQGSDRKNRKRILTAIRHRRVDSWSPRDNAPRATRLAIQAGSVVQVRISPDDLGSLEALGHIGVGELTPQGYGRFLVDSPLLEEATLPLFTTKSMSFTAPTEAVS
;
A
#
# COMPACT_ATOMS: atom_id res chain seq x y z
N GLU A 1 15.49 19.19 -6.56
CA GLU A 1 15.57 17.97 -5.77
C GLU A 1 14.74 16.86 -6.43
N VAL A 2 15.32 15.67 -6.62
CA VAL A 2 14.60 14.46 -7.02
C VAL A 2 14.55 13.53 -5.82
N ARG A 3 13.35 13.16 -5.38
CA ARG A 3 13.13 12.34 -4.19
C ARG A 3 12.45 11.02 -4.57
N SER A 4 13.02 9.92 -4.11
CA SER A 4 12.37 8.60 -4.16
C SER A 4 11.16 8.55 -3.23
N LEU A 5 10.25 7.62 -3.50
CA LEU A 5 9.33 7.12 -2.49
C LEU A 5 10.11 6.36 -1.42
N ASP A 6 9.54 6.19 -0.26
CA ASP A 6 10.08 5.40 0.86
C ASP A 6 9.75 3.90 0.75
N PHE A 7 9.25 3.48 -0.40
CA PHE A 7 8.94 2.12 -0.81
C PHE A 7 9.19 1.95 -2.32
N LEU A 8 9.15 0.72 -2.83
CA LEU A 8 9.30 0.45 -4.25
C LEU A 8 7.94 0.10 -4.87
N ARG A 9 7.54 0.85 -5.89
CA ARG A 9 6.29 0.59 -6.61
C ARG A 9 6.31 -0.76 -7.32
N GLY A 10 5.18 -1.46 -7.31
CA GLY A 10 4.96 -2.66 -8.12
C GLY A 10 5.20 -2.42 -9.61
N THR A 11 4.96 -1.19 -10.11
CA THR A 11 5.29 -0.79 -11.49
C THR A 11 6.76 -0.98 -11.86
N VAL A 12 7.66 -0.99 -10.89
CA VAL A 12 9.10 -1.21 -11.09
C VAL A 12 9.43 -2.70 -11.05
N LEU A 13 8.73 -3.46 -10.20
CA LEU A 13 8.94 -4.90 -10.01
C LEU A 13 8.33 -5.74 -11.12
N VAL A 14 7.15 -5.37 -11.61
CA VAL A 14 6.43 -6.12 -12.65
C VAL A 14 7.28 -6.38 -13.90
N PRO A 15 7.95 -5.37 -14.50
CA PRO A 15 8.78 -5.62 -15.68
C PRO A 15 9.96 -6.56 -15.43
N TRP A 16 10.53 -6.51 -14.23
CA TRP A 16 11.63 -7.38 -13.83
C TRP A 16 11.16 -8.84 -13.74
N LEU A 17 10.12 -9.12 -12.95
CA LEU A 17 9.60 -10.48 -12.77
C LEU A 17 9.07 -11.05 -14.08
N HIS A 18 8.25 -10.28 -14.80
CA HIS A 18 7.71 -10.72 -16.09
C HIS A 18 8.82 -11.02 -17.11
N GLY A 19 9.88 -10.22 -17.11
CA GLY A 19 11.06 -10.46 -17.96
C GLY A 19 11.74 -11.80 -17.64
N LEU A 20 11.84 -12.18 -16.37
CA LEU A 20 12.37 -13.48 -15.96
C LEU A 20 11.47 -14.64 -16.39
N LEU A 21 10.15 -14.51 -16.18
CA LEU A 21 9.17 -15.52 -16.62
C LEU A 21 9.19 -15.72 -18.12
N ARG A 22 9.22 -14.63 -18.90
CA ARG A 22 9.31 -14.69 -20.37
C ARG A 22 10.59 -15.35 -20.86
N LYS A 23 11.71 -15.11 -20.16
CA LYS A 23 12.98 -15.75 -20.52
C LYS A 23 12.97 -17.25 -20.24
N LYS A 24 12.32 -17.68 -19.15
CA LYS A 24 12.20 -19.09 -18.77
C LYS A 24 11.19 -19.85 -19.66
N HIS A 25 10.09 -19.20 -20.03
CA HIS A 25 8.96 -19.77 -20.80
C HIS A 25 8.85 -19.10 -22.18
N GLN A 26 9.93 -19.19 -22.97
CA GLN A 26 9.97 -18.55 -24.31
C GLN A 26 8.88 -19.10 -25.23
N GLY A 27 8.17 -18.17 -25.90
CA GLY A 27 7.11 -18.52 -26.85
C GLY A 27 5.76 -18.86 -26.21
N ASN A 28 5.62 -18.80 -24.89
CA ASN A 28 4.33 -18.98 -24.22
C ASN A 28 3.53 -17.66 -24.25
N ASP A 29 2.49 -17.60 -25.05
CA ASP A 29 1.64 -16.41 -25.22
C ASP A 29 0.85 -16.06 -23.95
N PHE A 30 0.51 -17.07 -23.14
CA PHE A 30 -0.17 -16.85 -21.88
C PHE A 30 0.73 -16.10 -20.89
N VAL A 31 2.02 -16.51 -20.79
CA VAL A 31 3.01 -15.77 -19.98
C VAL A 31 3.23 -14.36 -20.54
N ASN A 32 3.25 -14.21 -21.87
CA ASN A 32 3.44 -12.91 -22.51
C ASN A 32 2.31 -11.91 -22.16
N SER A 33 1.08 -12.38 -22.05
CA SER A 33 -0.11 -11.56 -21.77
C SER A 33 -0.43 -11.42 -20.27
N ALA A 34 0.23 -12.18 -19.40
CA ALA A 34 -0.13 -12.35 -17.98
C ALA A 34 -0.31 -11.05 -17.16
N ILE A 35 0.37 -9.97 -17.52
CA ILE A 35 0.19 -8.66 -16.86
C ILE A 35 -1.07 -7.97 -17.39
N ILE A 36 -1.32 -8.05 -18.69
CA ILE A 36 -2.46 -7.36 -19.33
C ILE A 36 -3.76 -8.06 -18.94
N SER A 37 -3.78 -9.40 -18.93
CA SER A 37 -4.91 -10.20 -18.47
C SER A 37 -5.15 -10.10 -16.96
N GLY A 38 -4.14 -9.67 -16.20
CA GLY A 38 -4.19 -9.62 -14.74
C GLY A 38 -3.91 -10.95 -14.05
N ASP A 39 -3.39 -11.93 -14.77
CA ASP A 39 -3.01 -13.24 -14.24
C ASP A 39 -1.75 -13.19 -13.36
N LEU A 40 -0.90 -12.18 -13.57
CA LEU A 40 0.26 -11.88 -12.75
C LEU A 40 0.12 -10.48 -12.13
N ARG A 41 0.15 -10.41 -10.81
CA ARG A 41 0.05 -9.15 -10.06
C ARG A 41 1.14 -9.09 -9.01
N ILE A 42 1.72 -7.91 -8.81
CA ILE A 42 2.73 -7.68 -7.75
C ILE A 42 2.31 -6.46 -6.95
N SER A 43 2.38 -6.55 -5.61
CA SER A 43 2.15 -5.40 -4.74
C SER A 43 3.29 -4.39 -4.82
N ASP A 44 3.08 -3.21 -4.25
CA ASP A 44 4.19 -2.36 -3.83
C ASP A 44 5.09 -3.13 -2.86
N ALA A 45 6.41 -2.93 -2.95
CA ALA A 45 7.33 -3.51 -1.99
C ALA A 45 7.55 -2.53 -0.83
N LEU A 46 7.06 -2.92 0.32
CA LEU A 46 7.08 -2.13 1.55
C LEU A 46 8.31 -2.47 2.40
N PRO A 47 8.81 -1.51 3.22
CA PRO A 47 9.96 -1.74 4.06
C PRO A 47 9.71 -2.85 5.09
N VAL A 48 10.75 -3.61 5.41
CA VAL A 48 10.75 -4.64 6.44
C VAL A 48 11.59 -4.17 7.61
N TYR A 49 11.12 -4.37 8.82
CA TYR A 49 11.85 -4.11 10.05
C TYR A 49 11.67 -5.28 11.02
N LYS A 50 12.79 -5.83 11.53
CA LYS A 50 12.79 -7.03 12.38
C LYS A 50 11.94 -8.17 11.80
N ASP A 51 12.12 -8.46 10.52
CA ASP A 51 11.43 -9.49 9.74
C ASP A 51 9.91 -9.28 9.56
N VAL A 52 9.38 -8.15 10.01
CA VAL A 52 7.97 -7.77 9.83
C VAL A 52 7.84 -6.79 8.68
N ALA A 53 6.97 -7.10 7.71
CA ALA A 53 6.63 -6.20 6.61
C ALA A 53 5.81 -5.02 7.13
N GLY A 54 6.21 -3.81 6.78
CA GLY A 54 5.52 -2.59 7.18
C GLY A 54 4.20 -2.39 6.43
N LEU A 55 3.17 -1.96 7.15
CA LEU A 55 1.90 -1.50 6.56
C LEU A 55 1.81 0.02 6.67
N PRO A 56 1.29 0.73 5.65
CA PRO A 56 1.10 2.17 5.72
C PRO A 56 0.20 2.54 6.90
N VAL A 57 0.62 3.47 7.75
CA VAL A 57 -0.15 3.86 8.94
C VAL A 57 -1.56 4.33 8.54
N PRO A 58 -2.63 3.78 9.15
CA PRO A 58 -3.99 4.27 8.94
C PRO A 58 -4.14 5.74 9.35
N PHE A 59 -4.78 6.54 8.51
CA PHE A 59 -4.94 7.98 8.77
C PHE A 59 -5.89 8.33 9.91
N VAL A 60 -6.53 7.33 10.48
CA VAL A 60 -7.35 7.43 11.70
C VAL A 60 -6.52 7.35 12.98
N LEU A 61 -5.22 7.02 12.88
CA LEU A 61 -4.33 6.93 14.03
C LEU A 61 -3.69 8.30 14.33
N GLU A 62 -3.70 8.67 15.60
CA GLU A 62 -3.10 9.89 16.13
C GLU A 62 -2.10 9.55 17.26
N LYS A 63 -1.13 10.42 17.48
CA LYS A 63 -0.21 10.38 18.63
C LYS A 63 -0.34 11.65 19.44
N GLU A 64 0.08 11.62 20.71
CA GLU A 64 0.18 12.82 21.52
C GLU A 64 1.14 13.82 20.88
N LYS A 65 0.76 15.11 20.97
CA LYS A 65 1.66 16.20 20.61
C LYS A 65 2.65 16.40 21.75
N VAL A 66 3.91 16.14 21.48
CA VAL A 66 5.01 16.50 22.40
C VAL A 66 5.28 17.99 22.22
N ASP A 67 5.37 18.74 23.31
CA ASP A 67 5.74 20.15 23.26
C ASP A 67 7.20 20.28 22.77
N GLU A 68 7.41 21.10 21.74
CA GLU A 68 8.72 21.27 21.07
C GLU A 68 9.86 21.69 22.03
N ASP A 69 9.54 22.31 23.16
CA ASP A 69 10.52 22.72 24.18
C ASP A 69 11.23 21.54 24.89
N LYS A 70 10.79 20.30 24.65
CA LYS A 70 11.40 19.08 25.23
C LYS A 70 12.26 18.30 24.24
N GLU A 71 12.19 18.58 22.95
CA GLU A 71 12.95 17.86 21.92
C GLU A 71 14.46 18.13 21.97
N ASP A 72 14.92 19.27 22.52
CA ASP A 72 16.33 19.68 22.52
C ASP A 72 17.20 19.01 23.62
N LYS A 73 16.66 18.11 24.43
CA LYS A 73 17.41 17.56 25.58
C LYS A 73 17.72 16.08 25.55
N GLU A 74 17.31 15.34 24.54
CA GLU A 74 17.54 13.88 24.51
C GLU A 74 18.27 13.40 23.25
N ASP A 75 19.53 13.84 23.09
CA ASP A 75 20.56 13.14 22.33
C ASP A 75 21.00 11.88 23.10
N LYS A 76 20.10 10.99 23.42
CA LYS A 76 20.40 9.67 23.98
C LYS A 76 19.93 8.55 23.06
N GLN A 77 20.82 7.89 22.61
CA GLN A 77 21.16 6.60 22.04
C GLN A 77 20.14 5.43 22.16
N ASP A 78 18.87 5.67 22.48
CA ASP A 78 17.83 4.65 22.43
C ASP A 78 16.97 4.85 21.18
N ASP A 79 17.22 3.99 20.18
CA ASP A 79 16.47 3.96 18.90
C ASP A 79 15.00 3.56 19.08
N GLN A 80 14.53 3.34 20.30
CA GLN A 80 13.21 2.82 20.60
C GLN A 80 12.55 3.64 21.73
N GLU A 81 11.74 4.63 21.36
CA GLU A 81 10.91 5.33 22.32
C GLU A 81 9.49 4.74 22.31
N PRO A 82 8.89 4.50 23.49
CA PRO A 82 7.51 4.07 23.57
C PRO A 82 6.58 5.16 22.99
N CYS A 83 5.66 4.76 22.15
CA CYS A 83 4.69 5.62 21.52
C CYS A 83 3.31 4.97 21.58
N THR A 84 2.36 5.61 22.18
CA THR A 84 0.97 5.15 22.15
C THR A 84 0.23 5.86 21.03
N LEU A 85 -0.34 5.08 20.11
CA LEU A 85 -1.21 5.60 19.08
C LEU A 85 -2.67 5.45 19.51
N PHE A 86 -3.46 6.46 19.23
CA PHE A 86 -4.89 6.53 19.53
C PHE A 86 -5.69 6.33 18.25
N ASN A 87 -6.62 5.42 18.28
CA ASN A 87 -7.44 5.09 17.12
C ASN A 87 -8.73 5.93 17.13
N ARG A 88 -8.80 6.91 16.23
CA ARG A 88 -9.98 7.79 16.07
C ARG A 88 -11.14 7.11 15.34
N HIS A 89 -10.93 5.90 14.82
CA HIS A 89 -12.01 5.09 14.25
C HIS A 89 -12.95 4.56 15.32
N ILE A 90 -12.45 4.43 16.55
CA ILE A 90 -13.21 4.03 17.75
C ILE A 90 -13.44 5.25 18.63
N PRO A 91 -14.61 5.38 19.29
CA PRO A 91 -14.83 6.43 20.27
C PRO A 91 -13.86 6.31 21.43
N ILE A 92 -13.01 7.29 21.63
CA ILE A 92 -12.06 7.33 22.74
C ILE A 92 -12.55 8.34 23.76
N ASN A 93 -12.63 7.92 25.02
CA ASN A 93 -12.92 8.82 26.13
C ASN A 93 -11.70 9.76 26.31
N GLU A 94 -11.94 11.07 26.37
CA GLU A 94 -10.89 12.11 26.48
C GLU A 94 -9.97 11.93 27.69
N GLN A 95 -10.42 11.24 28.73
CA GLN A 95 -9.59 10.95 29.92
C GLN A 95 -8.42 9.99 29.61
N LYS A 96 -8.48 9.21 28.54
CA LYS A 96 -7.43 8.27 28.10
C LYS A 96 -6.51 8.83 27.03
N CYS A 97 -6.92 9.91 26.39
CA CYS A 97 -6.16 10.57 25.34
C CYS A 97 -5.64 11.89 25.89
N GLY A 98 -4.36 12.16 25.85
CA GLY A 98 -3.78 13.44 26.20
C GLY A 98 -4.49 14.59 25.48
N LYS A 99 -4.46 15.80 26.04
CA LYS A 99 -5.28 16.94 25.59
C LYS A 99 -5.09 17.33 24.12
N ASN A 100 -3.92 17.04 23.52
CA ASN A 100 -3.60 17.40 22.14
C ASN A 100 -3.00 16.20 21.41
N THR A 101 -3.69 15.71 20.39
CA THR A 101 -3.18 14.65 19.50
C THR A 101 -3.02 15.18 18.08
N ILE A 102 -2.05 14.62 17.35
CA ILE A 102 -1.78 14.94 15.95
C ILE A 102 -1.82 13.66 15.12
N PRO A 103 -2.33 13.72 13.87
CA PRO A 103 -2.36 12.57 12.99
C PRO A 103 -0.95 12.07 12.68
N VAL A 104 -0.76 10.75 12.72
CA VAL A 104 0.49 10.12 12.28
C VAL A 104 0.49 10.03 10.76
N ARG A 105 1.59 10.43 10.12
CA ARG A 105 1.67 10.51 8.66
C ARG A 105 3.00 9.97 8.13
N GLY A 106 2.93 9.32 6.95
CA GLY A 106 4.11 8.94 6.17
C GLY A 106 5.04 7.98 6.92
N ARG A 107 4.49 7.07 7.70
CA ARG A 107 5.20 6.02 8.44
C ARG A 107 4.59 4.66 8.13
N TYR A 108 5.23 3.61 8.60
CA TYR A 108 4.79 2.22 8.52
C TYR A 108 4.61 1.64 9.91
N LEU A 109 3.60 0.80 10.06
CA LEU A 109 3.41 -0.07 11.21
C LEU A 109 4.11 -1.39 10.93
N PHE A 110 4.97 -1.82 11.81
CA PHE A 110 5.64 -3.13 11.80
C PHE A 110 5.09 -3.93 12.97
N VAL A 111 3.95 -4.57 12.75
CA VAL A 111 3.17 -5.26 13.77
C VAL A 111 2.97 -6.69 13.34
N GLU A 112 3.22 -7.64 14.22
CA GLU A 112 2.86 -9.03 14.01
C GLU A 112 1.33 -9.17 14.15
N PRO A 113 0.63 -9.68 13.13
CA PRO A 113 -0.84 -9.67 13.11
C PRO A 113 -1.50 -10.59 14.14
N ILE A 114 -0.74 -11.37 14.90
CA ILE A 114 -1.26 -12.42 15.81
C ILE A 114 -0.92 -12.12 17.27
N SER A 115 -0.14 -11.10 17.59
CA SER A 115 0.23 -10.81 18.98
C SER A 115 -0.88 -10.08 19.74
N THR A 116 -1.41 -10.67 20.77
CA THR A 116 -2.27 -10.01 21.78
C THR A 116 -1.53 -9.94 23.12
N PRO A 117 -1.19 -8.78 23.67
CA PRO A 117 -1.45 -7.44 23.15
C PRO A 117 -0.62 -7.13 21.89
N VAL A 118 -1.14 -6.25 21.05
CA VAL A 118 -0.46 -5.77 19.84
C VAL A 118 0.86 -5.11 20.23
N THR A 119 1.97 -5.72 19.86
CA THR A 119 3.32 -5.18 20.05
C THR A 119 3.98 -4.96 18.70
N GLY A 120 4.78 -3.92 18.56
CA GLY A 120 5.46 -3.65 17.30
C GLY A 120 6.13 -2.30 17.27
N TRP A 121 6.44 -1.87 16.06
CA TRP A 121 7.18 -0.63 15.83
C TRP A 121 6.46 0.26 14.83
N ILE A 122 6.76 1.54 14.92
CA ILE A 122 6.34 2.55 13.97
C ILE A 122 7.56 3.33 13.48
N GLY A 123 7.74 3.42 12.17
CA GLY A 123 8.89 4.10 11.60
C GLY A 123 8.79 4.30 10.09
N LYS A 124 9.86 4.82 9.52
CA LYS A 124 10.03 4.93 8.06
C LYS A 124 11.51 4.83 7.71
N PRO A 125 11.85 4.36 6.48
CA PRO A 125 13.22 4.39 6.00
C PRO A 125 13.71 5.85 5.85
N SER A 126 14.93 6.11 6.28
CA SER A 126 15.61 7.37 6.02
C SER A 126 16.20 7.36 4.62
N LEU A 127 15.79 8.29 3.77
CA LEU A 127 16.33 8.41 2.41
C LEU A 127 17.74 8.98 2.45
N ILE A 128 18.66 8.37 1.70
CA ILE A 128 20.03 8.85 1.56
C ILE A 128 20.09 9.93 0.47
N GLY A 129 20.63 11.10 0.82
CA GLY A 129 20.87 12.19 -0.10
C GLY A 129 22.22 12.06 -0.80
N ARG A 130 22.24 12.17 -2.12
CA ARG A 130 23.44 12.32 -2.92
C ARG A 130 23.39 13.60 -3.73
N GLN A 131 24.37 14.44 -3.53
CA GLN A 131 24.58 15.64 -4.34
C GLN A 131 25.42 15.30 -5.57
N SER A 132 25.06 15.87 -6.69
CA SER A 132 25.81 15.79 -7.94
C SER A 132 25.75 17.15 -8.62
N THR A 133 26.81 17.54 -9.30
CA THR A 133 26.86 18.74 -10.12
C THR A 133 27.11 18.36 -11.57
N ALA A 134 26.53 19.11 -12.50
CA ALA A 134 26.90 18.97 -13.90
C ALA A 134 28.27 19.66 -14.13
N ILE A 135 29.13 18.96 -14.85
CA ILE A 135 30.44 19.51 -15.24
C ILE A 135 30.35 20.07 -16.65
N ASN A 136 30.89 21.24 -16.85
CA ASN A 136 31.08 21.81 -18.18
C ASN A 136 32.20 21.04 -18.89
N SER A 137 31.89 20.41 -20.03
CA SER A 137 32.83 19.59 -20.79
C SER A 137 34.01 20.38 -21.37
N GLU A 138 33.87 21.68 -21.55
CA GLU A 138 34.92 22.55 -22.12
C GLU A 138 35.90 23.06 -21.06
N THR A 139 35.37 23.41 -19.88
CA THR A 139 36.18 24.03 -18.81
C THR A 139 36.57 23.09 -17.70
N GLY A 140 35.92 21.90 -17.63
CA GLY A 140 36.08 20.94 -16.50
C GLY A 140 35.52 21.47 -15.17
N ALA A 141 34.95 22.65 -15.13
CA ALA A 141 34.38 23.26 -13.94
C ALA A 141 32.90 22.90 -13.73
N ALA A 142 32.41 23.00 -12.50
CA ALA A 142 30.99 22.86 -12.22
C ALA A 142 30.17 23.92 -12.94
N LYS A 143 29.06 23.52 -13.55
CA LYS A 143 28.13 24.48 -14.15
C LYS A 143 27.34 25.19 -13.06
N ASP A 144 27.32 26.52 -13.13
CA ASP A 144 26.56 27.35 -12.20
C ASP A 144 25.07 27.02 -12.21
N GLY A 145 24.46 26.92 -11.01
CA GLY A 145 23.04 26.64 -10.84
C GLY A 145 22.62 25.18 -11.13
N GLN A 146 23.56 24.30 -11.46
CA GLN A 146 23.27 22.87 -11.78
C GLN A 146 23.69 21.90 -10.67
N LEU A 147 23.31 22.19 -9.44
CA LEU A 147 23.42 21.27 -8.32
C LEU A 147 22.16 20.41 -8.24
N PHE A 148 22.33 19.10 -8.31
CA PHE A 148 21.24 18.12 -8.19
C PHE A 148 21.32 17.36 -6.88
N LEU A 149 20.23 17.37 -6.12
CA LEU A 149 20.08 16.49 -4.94
C LEU A 149 19.16 15.34 -5.33
N VAL A 150 19.67 14.12 -5.24
CA VAL A 150 18.89 12.90 -5.40
C VAL A 150 18.78 12.23 -4.04
N ARG A 151 17.57 11.99 -3.59
CA ARG A 151 17.28 11.18 -2.40
C ARG A 151 16.78 9.81 -2.83
N ALA A 152 17.45 8.76 -2.36
CA ALA A 152 17.19 7.37 -2.71
C ALA A 152 17.00 6.50 -1.46
N LEU A 153 16.41 5.33 -1.65
CA LEU A 153 16.35 4.31 -0.62
C LEU A 153 17.78 3.89 -0.18
N PRO A 154 18.01 3.66 1.11
CA PRO A 154 19.32 3.30 1.62
C PRO A 154 19.74 1.88 1.15
N ALA A 155 21.05 1.66 1.04
CA ALA A 155 21.57 0.32 0.87
C ALA A 155 21.31 -0.52 2.13
N GLY A 156 21.11 -1.82 1.96
CA GLY A 156 20.79 -2.73 3.07
C GLY A 156 19.31 -2.74 3.48
N LEU A 157 18.47 -1.87 2.91
CA LEU A 157 17.03 -1.90 3.15
C LEU A 157 16.41 -3.16 2.55
N THR A 158 15.73 -3.93 3.38
CA THR A 158 14.89 -5.04 2.95
C THR A 158 13.47 -4.54 2.64
N LEU A 159 12.95 -4.96 1.50
CA LEU A 159 11.59 -4.67 1.07
C LEU A 159 10.85 -5.97 0.80
N HIS A 160 9.56 -6.02 1.12
CA HIS A 160 8.70 -7.17 0.88
C HIS A 160 7.55 -6.80 -0.06
N ALA A 161 7.33 -7.60 -1.08
CA ALA A 161 6.18 -7.53 -1.98
C ALA A 161 5.51 -8.89 -2.08
N SER A 162 4.18 -8.89 -2.23
CA SER A 162 3.42 -10.11 -2.50
C SER A 162 3.11 -10.24 -3.98
N ILE A 163 3.17 -11.48 -4.47
CA ILE A 163 2.83 -11.84 -5.85
C ILE A 163 1.53 -12.64 -5.81
N VAL A 164 0.59 -12.27 -6.67
CA VAL A 164 -0.65 -13.02 -6.91
C VAL A 164 -0.62 -13.57 -8.33
N VAL A 165 -0.89 -14.85 -8.46
CA VAL A 165 -0.86 -15.58 -9.73
C VAL A 165 -2.20 -16.29 -9.91
N SER A 166 -2.82 -16.20 -11.09
CA SER A 166 -4.03 -16.96 -11.39
C SER A 166 -3.77 -18.45 -11.42
N LYS A 167 -4.79 -19.26 -11.13
CA LYS A 167 -4.69 -20.72 -11.25
C LYS A 167 -4.28 -21.15 -12.66
N GLN A 168 -4.77 -20.45 -13.67
CA GLN A 168 -4.47 -20.73 -15.07
C GLN A 168 -2.99 -20.45 -15.37
N LEU A 169 -2.46 -19.26 -15.01
CA LEU A 169 -1.03 -18.99 -15.19
C LEU A 169 -0.16 -19.97 -14.39
N LEU A 170 -0.59 -20.35 -13.19
CA LEU A 170 0.13 -21.32 -12.39
C LEU A 170 0.22 -22.69 -13.05
N SER A 171 -0.87 -23.17 -13.69
CA SER A 171 -0.87 -24.43 -14.43
C SER A 171 0.04 -24.37 -15.67
N GLU A 172 0.03 -23.27 -16.41
CA GLU A 172 0.93 -23.05 -17.55
C GLU A 172 2.41 -23.04 -17.15
N LEU A 173 2.73 -22.45 -15.98
CA LEU A 173 4.11 -22.40 -15.50
C LEU A 173 4.62 -23.74 -14.96
N ARG A 174 3.73 -24.64 -14.55
CA ARG A 174 4.08 -25.99 -14.06
C ARG A 174 4.31 -27.00 -15.19
N GLY A 175 3.71 -26.80 -16.34
CA GLY A 175 3.67 -27.79 -17.39
C GLY A 175 2.79 -28.99 -17.05
N THR A 176 2.79 -29.99 -17.93
CA THR A 176 1.94 -31.17 -17.85
C THR A 176 2.29 -32.18 -16.75
N ASP A 177 3.38 -31.97 -16.02
CA ASP A 177 3.88 -32.93 -15.01
C ASP A 177 3.23 -32.77 -13.61
N ALA A 178 2.27 -31.86 -13.43
CA ALA A 178 1.68 -31.56 -12.13
C ALA A 178 0.41 -32.36 -11.82
N ALA A 179 0.48 -33.69 -11.83
CA ALA A 179 -0.62 -34.57 -11.43
C ALA A 179 -0.60 -34.89 -9.91
N SER A 180 -0.62 -33.86 -9.04
CA SER A 180 -0.89 -34.06 -7.62
C SER A 180 -1.59 -32.85 -7.03
N GLU A 181 -2.90 -32.95 -6.81
CA GLU A 181 -3.73 -31.93 -6.17
C GLU A 181 -3.45 -31.74 -4.66
N ALA A 182 -2.60 -32.57 -4.05
CA ALA A 182 -2.44 -32.68 -2.59
C ALA A 182 -1.18 -32.01 -2.03
N SER A 183 -0.31 -31.44 -2.85
CA SER A 183 0.88 -30.73 -2.33
C SER A 183 0.67 -29.22 -2.28
N PRO A 184 1.20 -28.51 -1.24
CA PRO A 184 1.18 -27.07 -1.24
C PRO A 184 1.73 -26.56 -2.57
N LEU A 185 1.02 -25.59 -3.18
CA LEU A 185 1.30 -25.05 -4.50
C LEU A 185 2.70 -24.42 -4.53
N THR A 186 3.73 -25.24 -4.66
CA THR A 186 5.11 -24.77 -4.82
C THR A 186 5.36 -24.52 -6.30
N LEU A 187 5.68 -23.28 -6.63
CA LEU A 187 6.15 -22.88 -7.95
C LEU A 187 7.62 -22.52 -7.84
N ASP A 188 8.47 -23.38 -8.36
CA ASP A 188 9.86 -23.04 -8.55
C ASP A 188 9.99 -22.10 -9.76
N LEU A 189 10.02 -20.80 -9.49
CA LEU A 189 10.32 -19.79 -10.49
C LEU A 189 11.81 -19.81 -10.90
N GLY A 190 12.63 -20.67 -10.27
CA GLY A 190 14.06 -20.73 -10.50
C GLY A 190 14.81 -19.46 -10.07
N ILE A 191 14.18 -18.67 -9.18
CA ILE A 191 14.71 -17.42 -8.67
C ILE A 191 15.09 -17.63 -7.21
N THR A 192 16.23 -18.20 -6.96
CA THR A 192 16.78 -18.35 -5.60
C THR A 192 17.20 -16.98 -5.08
N GLU A 193 18.25 -16.43 -5.62
CA GLU A 193 18.68 -15.05 -5.35
C GLU A 193 19.23 -14.48 -6.64
N GLN A 194 18.66 -13.39 -7.13
CA GLN A 194 19.10 -12.82 -8.40
C GLN A 194 19.39 -11.32 -8.27
N PRO A 195 20.49 -10.87 -8.87
CA PRO A 195 20.73 -9.45 -8.99
C PRO A 195 19.68 -8.80 -9.88
N ALA A 196 19.18 -7.66 -9.45
CA ALA A 196 18.20 -6.87 -10.17
C ALA A 196 18.67 -5.42 -10.28
N PHE A 197 18.28 -4.79 -11.39
CA PHE A 197 18.44 -3.36 -11.59
C PHE A 197 17.07 -2.71 -11.63
N LEU A 198 16.70 -2.03 -10.54
CA LEU A 198 15.36 -1.51 -10.32
C LEU A 198 15.38 0.03 -10.24
N GLY A 199 14.30 0.67 -10.68
CA GLY A 199 14.12 2.12 -10.60
C GLY A 199 14.57 2.89 -11.85
N SER A 200 14.40 4.22 -11.80
CA SER A 200 14.59 5.10 -12.95
C SER A 200 16.05 5.35 -13.32
N ARG A 201 16.97 5.24 -12.37
CA ARG A 201 18.41 5.52 -12.56
C ARG A 201 19.28 4.28 -12.55
N LYS A 202 18.70 3.14 -12.81
CA LYS A 202 19.38 1.82 -12.78
C LYS A 202 20.57 1.68 -13.74
N LEU A 203 20.61 2.45 -14.81
CA LEU A 203 21.67 2.39 -15.82
C LEU A 203 22.88 3.26 -15.45
N THR A 204 22.84 4.09 -14.44
CA THR A 204 23.95 4.97 -14.04
C THR A 204 25.01 4.27 -13.19
N GLY A 205 24.79 2.99 -12.82
CA GLY A 205 25.67 2.22 -11.94
C GLY A 205 25.68 2.66 -10.48
N THR A 206 25.07 3.80 -10.17
CA THR A 206 25.06 4.38 -8.81
C THR A 206 23.87 3.95 -7.98
N PHE A 207 22.71 3.74 -8.64
CA PHE A 207 21.46 3.42 -7.97
C PHE A 207 20.83 2.17 -8.58
N GLY A 208 19.89 1.59 -7.84
CA GLY A 208 18.99 0.55 -8.33
C GLY A 208 19.54 -0.87 -8.30
N ARG A 209 20.73 -1.10 -7.80
CA ARG A 209 21.20 -2.48 -7.55
C ARG A 209 20.42 -3.07 -6.38
N ALA A 210 19.83 -4.25 -6.59
CA ALA A 210 19.10 -5.00 -5.59
C ALA A 210 19.38 -6.50 -5.74
N ARG A 211 19.17 -7.24 -4.67
CA ARG A 211 19.07 -8.70 -4.70
C ARG A 211 17.61 -9.06 -4.48
N CYS A 212 17.05 -9.89 -5.33
CA CYS A 212 15.65 -10.29 -5.26
C CYS A 212 15.55 -11.79 -5.09
N THR A 213 14.72 -12.21 -4.12
CA THR A 213 14.32 -13.60 -3.93
C THR A 213 12.82 -13.71 -4.14
N VAL A 214 12.37 -14.84 -4.67
CA VAL A 214 10.93 -15.11 -4.84
C VAL A 214 10.61 -16.40 -4.11
N GLY A 215 9.62 -16.33 -3.20
CA GLY A 215 9.10 -17.50 -2.50
C GLY A 215 8.43 -18.46 -3.47
N SER A 216 8.53 -19.75 -3.19
CA SER A 216 7.98 -20.82 -4.03
C SER A 216 6.59 -21.29 -3.58
N THR A 217 6.13 -20.88 -2.40
CA THR A 217 4.85 -21.35 -1.82
C THR A 217 3.73 -20.34 -2.08
N PHE A 218 2.61 -20.81 -2.62
CA PHE A 218 1.41 -20.00 -2.85
C PHE A 218 0.26 -20.53 -2.00
N THR A 219 -0.49 -19.61 -1.38
CA THR A 219 -1.74 -19.89 -0.68
C THR A 219 -2.92 -19.49 -1.55
N PRO A 220 -4.03 -20.27 -1.58
CA PRO A 220 -5.23 -19.87 -2.30
C PRO A 220 -5.80 -18.56 -1.74
N VAL A 221 -6.23 -17.68 -2.63
CA VAL A 221 -7.03 -16.51 -2.32
C VAL A 221 -8.45 -16.78 -2.78
N GLY A 222 -9.45 -16.25 -2.07
CA GLY A 222 -10.86 -16.40 -2.40
C GLY A 222 -11.20 -15.99 -3.85
N SER A 223 -12.36 -16.43 -4.32
CA SER A 223 -12.82 -16.12 -5.68
C SER A 223 -13.37 -14.70 -5.76
N THR A 224 -12.96 -13.96 -6.80
CA THR A 224 -13.57 -12.67 -7.12
C THR A 224 -14.61 -12.82 -8.22
N PRO A 225 -15.69 -12.02 -8.20
CA PRO A 225 -16.63 -11.98 -9.31
C PRO A 225 -15.95 -11.42 -10.58
N PRO A 226 -16.42 -11.78 -11.78
CA PRO A 226 -15.91 -11.20 -13.01
C PRO A 226 -16.20 -9.68 -13.04
N PRO A 227 -15.30 -8.87 -13.59
CA PRO A 227 -15.55 -7.43 -13.76
C PRO A 227 -16.76 -7.18 -14.64
N VAL A 228 -17.49 -6.12 -14.39
CA VAL A 228 -18.59 -5.65 -15.23
C VAL A 228 -18.00 -5.04 -16.51
N GLU A 229 -18.31 -5.65 -17.68
CA GLU A 229 -17.95 -5.09 -18.98
C GLU A 229 -19.02 -4.06 -19.40
N GLY A 230 -18.57 -2.88 -19.79
CA GLY A 230 -19.44 -1.82 -20.30
C GLY A 230 -19.58 -0.59 -19.40
N PRO A 231 -20.35 0.42 -19.85
CA PRO A 231 -20.58 1.62 -19.07
C PRO A 231 -21.52 1.32 -17.90
N VAL A 232 -20.98 1.37 -16.68
CA VAL A 232 -21.80 1.33 -15.47
C VAL A 232 -22.39 2.72 -15.29
N THR A 233 -23.72 2.83 -15.46
CA THR A 233 -24.44 4.08 -15.20
C THR A 233 -24.57 4.32 -13.71
N ASN A 234 -24.60 5.60 -13.31
CA ASN A 234 -24.84 6.01 -11.92
C ASN A 234 -26.33 5.90 -11.54
N GLU A 235 -27.11 5.12 -12.30
CA GLU A 235 -28.47 4.84 -11.85
C GLU A 235 -28.36 4.23 -10.46
N GLU A 236 -28.84 4.98 -9.48
CA GLU A 236 -29.09 4.54 -8.13
C GLU A 236 -29.96 3.28 -8.25
N THR A 237 -29.33 2.11 -8.25
CA THR A 237 -30.02 0.92 -7.83
C THR A 237 -30.34 1.23 -6.37
N LYS A 238 -31.54 1.78 -6.12
CA LYS A 238 -32.11 1.83 -4.79
C LYS A 238 -32.08 0.38 -4.33
N ALA A 239 -31.04 0.04 -3.55
CA ALA A 239 -31.07 -1.13 -2.74
C ALA A 239 -32.39 -1.03 -1.99
N SER A 240 -33.27 -1.99 -2.20
CA SER A 240 -34.52 -2.03 -1.46
C SER A 240 -34.11 -1.98 0.00
N SER A 241 -34.71 -1.08 0.78
CA SER A 241 -34.35 -0.77 2.16
C SER A 241 -34.57 -1.93 3.15
N SER A 242 -34.64 -3.17 2.68
CA SER A 242 -34.94 -4.38 3.44
C SER A 242 -33.84 -5.45 3.42
N ASP A 243 -32.81 -5.31 2.56
CA ASP A 243 -31.74 -6.32 2.55
C ASP A 243 -30.75 -6.06 3.70
N PRO A 244 -30.36 -7.11 4.44
CA PRO A 244 -29.38 -6.99 5.51
C PRO A 244 -28.08 -6.46 4.93
N THR A 245 -27.53 -5.41 5.54
CA THR A 245 -26.22 -4.86 5.16
C THR A 245 -25.28 -4.97 6.35
N GLU A 246 -24.05 -5.35 6.08
CA GLU A 246 -22.96 -5.33 7.07
C GLU A 246 -22.12 -4.06 6.93
N VAL A 247 -21.54 -3.64 8.05
CA VAL A 247 -20.66 -2.48 8.10
C VAL A 247 -19.26 -2.97 8.34
N VAL A 248 -18.37 -2.72 7.38
CA VAL A 248 -16.97 -3.15 7.44
C VAL A 248 -16.04 -1.97 7.22
N SER A 249 -14.80 -2.08 7.72
CA SER A 249 -13.76 -1.08 7.58
C SER A 249 -12.75 -1.52 6.53
N LEU A 250 -12.48 -0.67 5.54
CA LEU A 250 -11.45 -0.90 4.53
C LEU A 250 -10.24 -0.03 4.83
N TRP A 251 -9.08 -0.65 5.01
CA TRP A 251 -7.80 0.03 5.16
C TRP A 251 -6.95 -0.19 3.91
N PHE A 252 -6.74 0.87 3.11
CA PHE A 252 -5.96 0.79 1.89
C PHE A 252 -4.46 0.70 2.19
N THR A 253 -3.87 -0.42 1.79
CA THR A 253 -2.44 -0.70 1.96
C THR A 253 -1.61 -0.27 0.76
N SER A 254 -2.25 0.04 -0.37
CA SER A 254 -1.63 0.68 -1.54
C SER A 254 -2.52 1.81 -2.06
N ASP A 255 -1.94 2.66 -2.92
CA ASP A 255 -2.69 3.75 -3.54
C ASP A 255 -3.77 3.20 -4.48
N VAL A 256 -4.98 3.78 -4.46
CA VAL A 256 -6.10 3.39 -5.34
C VAL A 256 -6.28 4.40 -6.46
N LEU A 257 -6.24 3.94 -7.69
CA LEU A 257 -6.58 4.73 -8.87
C LEU A 257 -8.04 4.48 -9.26
N ALA A 258 -8.93 5.25 -8.66
CA ALA A 258 -10.33 5.23 -8.97
C ALA A 258 -10.61 6.06 -10.24
N ARG A 259 -11.36 5.49 -11.18
CA ARG A 259 -11.68 6.18 -12.43
C ARG A 259 -12.96 6.99 -12.30
N SER A 260 -12.88 8.27 -12.58
CA SER A 260 -14.04 9.15 -12.63
C SER A 260 -14.87 8.94 -13.89
N ASN A 261 -16.21 8.96 -13.76
CA ASN A 261 -17.11 8.99 -14.90
C ASN A 261 -17.11 10.35 -15.60
N ALA A 262 -16.78 11.41 -14.89
CA ALA A 262 -16.80 12.79 -15.40
C ALA A 262 -15.49 13.21 -16.07
N LEU A 263 -14.64 12.27 -16.50
CA LEU A 263 -13.32 12.55 -17.07
C LEU A 263 -12.39 13.37 -16.14
N GLY A 264 -12.74 13.45 -14.86
CA GLY A 264 -11.95 14.12 -13.82
C GLY A 264 -10.73 13.29 -13.40
N PRO A 265 -9.92 13.83 -12.47
CA PRO A 265 -8.71 13.16 -11.99
C PRO A 265 -8.98 11.88 -11.19
N GLY A 266 -10.24 11.60 -10.81
CA GLY A 266 -10.63 10.51 -9.94
C GLY A 266 -10.38 10.79 -8.45
N GLY A 267 -10.68 9.82 -7.60
CA GLY A 267 -10.33 9.86 -6.17
C GLY A 267 -11.43 10.41 -5.25
N SER A 268 -12.61 10.77 -5.74
CA SER A 268 -13.76 11.08 -4.88
C SER A 268 -14.36 9.80 -4.27
N VAL A 269 -15.19 9.97 -3.23
CA VAL A 269 -15.96 8.86 -2.64
C VAL A 269 -16.84 8.19 -3.70
N ALA A 270 -17.54 8.97 -4.51
CA ALA A 270 -18.36 8.44 -5.60
C ALA A 270 -17.54 7.65 -6.64
N ASP A 271 -16.32 8.12 -6.96
CA ASP A 271 -15.42 7.38 -7.86
C ASP A 271 -14.97 6.06 -7.24
N LEU A 272 -14.77 6.02 -5.91
CA LEU A 272 -14.42 4.81 -5.18
C LEU A 272 -15.59 3.81 -5.22
N GLU A 273 -16.80 4.22 -4.87
CA GLU A 273 -17.99 3.38 -4.92
C GLU A 273 -18.24 2.82 -6.32
N LEU A 274 -18.10 3.67 -7.34
CA LEU A 274 -18.21 3.24 -8.73
C LEU A 274 -17.12 2.21 -9.10
N THR A 275 -15.92 2.38 -8.57
CA THR A 275 -14.81 1.46 -8.82
C THR A 275 -15.10 0.07 -8.25
N PHE A 276 -15.66 -0.01 -7.04
CA PHE A 276 -16.10 -1.28 -6.45
C PHE A 276 -17.29 -1.89 -7.19
N ARG A 277 -18.25 -1.07 -7.62
CA ARG A 277 -19.38 -1.53 -8.45
C ARG A 277 -18.91 -2.15 -9.77
N ARG A 278 -17.90 -1.56 -10.43
CA ARG A 278 -17.27 -2.15 -11.63
C ARG A 278 -16.57 -3.46 -11.36
N ALA A 279 -16.10 -3.68 -10.14
CA ALA A 279 -15.54 -4.96 -9.70
C ALA A 279 -16.62 -5.97 -9.24
N ASN A 280 -17.90 -5.68 -9.46
CA ASN A 280 -19.04 -6.51 -9.05
C ASN A 280 -19.17 -6.71 -7.52
N VAL A 281 -18.65 -5.77 -6.74
CA VAL A 281 -18.76 -5.73 -5.28
C VAL A 281 -19.25 -4.33 -4.89
N PRO A 282 -20.55 -4.05 -4.99
CA PRO A 282 -21.11 -2.73 -4.69
C PRO A 282 -20.96 -2.42 -3.19
N ILE A 283 -20.43 -1.25 -2.90
CA ILE A 283 -20.30 -0.72 -1.54
C ILE A 283 -20.93 0.66 -1.44
N THR A 284 -21.32 1.06 -0.23
CA THR A 284 -21.71 2.44 0.09
C THR A 284 -20.82 2.96 1.21
N VAL A 285 -20.10 4.06 0.96
CA VAL A 285 -19.18 4.66 1.94
C VAL A 285 -19.94 5.47 2.98
N ILE A 286 -19.68 5.21 4.25
CA ILE A 286 -20.26 5.93 5.38
C ILE A 286 -19.36 7.13 5.71
N GLN A 287 -19.82 8.35 5.41
CA GLN A 287 -19.05 9.57 5.65
C GLN A 287 -19.36 10.18 7.02
N GLU A 288 -20.60 10.09 7.48
CA GLU A 288 -21.07 10.62 8.75
C GLU A 288 -21.86 9.55 9.50
N CYS A 289 -21.78 9.57 10.84
CA CYS A 289 -22.66 8.74 11.65
C CYS A 289 -24.09 9.23 11.53
N THR A 290 -24.99 8.36 11.12
CA THR A 290 -26.43 8.56 11.20
C THR A 290 -26.99 7.78 12.40
N ASP A 291 -28.18 8.17 12.90
CA ASP A 291 -28.81 7.47 14.05
C ASP A 291 -29.14 6.00 13.73
N ASP A 292 -29.21 5.63 12.44
CA ASP A 292 -29.45 4.26 11.98
C ASP A 292 -28.22 3.34 12.09
N ASP A 293 -27.03 3.87 12.33
CA ASP A 293 -25.78 3.11 12.45
C ASP A 293 -25.57 2.49 13.87
N ALA A 294 -26.64 2.19 14.58
CA ALA A 294 -26.59 1.43 15.85
C ALA A 294 -26.36 -0.07 15.57
N PRO A 295 -25.23 -0.64 15.88
CA PRO A 295 -24.56 -0.72 17.19
C PRO A 295 -23.29 0.12 17.29
N HIS A 296 -22.85 0.79 16.27
CA HIS A 296 -21.72 1.70 16.27
C HIS A 296 -22.13 3.14 16.61
N ARG A 297 -22.94 3.30 17.68
CA ARG A 297 -23.40 4.61 18.12
C ARG A 297 -22.26 5.60 18.17
N CYS A 298 -22.37 6.64 17.35
CA CYS A 298 -21.76 7.90 17.71
C CYS A 298 -22.27 8.26 19.10
N PRO A 299 -21.40 8.54 20.09
CA PRO A 299 -21.87 9.00 21.38
C PRO A 299 -22.77 10.22 21.14
N ASP A 300 -23.96 10.20 21.76
CA ASP A 300 -24.97 11.23 21.65
C ASP A 300 -24.35 12.63 21.51
N GLN A 301 -24.92 13.44 20.63
CA GLN A 301 -24.60 14.87 20.52
C GLN A 301 -25.05 15.67 21.76
N GLY A 302 -25.13 15.00 22.92
CA GLY A 302 -25.36 15.63 24.20
C GLY A 302 -24.27 16.63 24.51
N SER A 303 -24.66 17.86 24.70
CA SER A 303 -24.07 19.14 25.12
C SER A 303 -22.61 19.21 25.62
N ASP A 304 -21.85 18.14 25.68
CA ASP A 304 -20.45 18.13 26.09
C ASP A 304 -19.54 18.21 24.85
N ARG A 305 -19.14 19.43 24.52
CA ARG A 305 -18.12 19.75 23.48
C ARG A 305 -16.77 19.07 23.70
N LYS A 306 -16.64 18.16 24.66
CA LYS A 306 -15.41 17.47 25.04
C LYS A 306 -15.19 16.12 24.35
N ASN A 307 -16.22 15.49 23.78
CA ASN A 307 -16.04 14.24 23.07
C ASN A 307 -15.59 14.49 21.62
N ARG A 308 -14.37 14.08 21.30
CA ARG A 308 -13.87 14.13 19.93
C ARG A 308 -14.69 13.18 19.06
N LYS A 309 -15.17 13.68 17.91
CA LYS A 309 -15.94 12.88 16.96
C LYS A 309 -15.12 11.69 16.47
N ARG A 310 -15.77 10.54 16.38
CA ARG A 310 -15.27 9.36 15.70
C ARG A 310 -15.00 9.69 14.21
N ILE A 311 -13.95 9.11 13.63
CA ILE A 311 -13.62 9.26 12.22
C ILE A 311 -13.98 7.95 11.51
N LEU A 312 -15.07 7.93 10.74
CA LEU A 312 -15.51 6.77 9.98
C LEU A 312 -14.73 6.65 8.67
N THR A 313 -14.48 7.80 8.03
CA THR A 313 -13.79 7.87 6.73
C THR A 313 -12.68 8.89 6.78
N ALA A 314 -11.45 8.45 6.52
CA ALA A 314 -10.24 9.26 6.46
C ALA A 314 -9.54 9.03 5.12
N ILE A 315 -9.92 9.79 4.11
CA ILE A 315 -9.34 9.72 2.77
C ILE A 315 -8.31 10.83 2.61
N ARG A 316 -7.15 10.47 2.04
CA ARG A 316 -6.15 11.40 1.53
C ARG A 316 -5.80 11.08 0.11
N HIS A 317 -5.25 12.06 -0.56
CA HIS A 317 -4.92 11.94 -1.97
C HIS A 317 -3.41 12.08 -2.19
N ARG A 318 -2.95 11.37 -3.20
CA ARG A 318 -1.59 11.49 -3.72
C ARG A 318 -1.64 11.69 -5.21
N ARG A 319 -0.85 12.63 -5.70
CA ARG A 319 -0.63 12.80 -7.13
C ARG A 319 0.21 11.63 -7.65
N VAL A 320 -0.23 11.04 -8.74
CA VAL A 320 0.47 9.97 -9.46
C VAL A 320 0.79 10.46 -10.86
N ASP A 321 2.06 10.73 -11.07
CA ASP A 321 2.59 11.07 -12.39
C ASP A 321 3.24 9.82 -12.98
N SER A 322 3.01 9.57 -14.26
CA SER A 322 3.59 8.45 -14.98
C SER A 322 4.14 8.90 -16.33
N TRP A 323 5.10 8.17 -16.83
CA TRP A 323 5.74 8.41 -18.10
C TRP A 323 5.32 7.36 -19.12
N SER A 324 5.08 7.75 -20.37
CA SER A 324 4.87 6.84 -21.49
C SER A 324 6.20 6.63 -22.22
N PRO A 325 6.84 5.45 -22.10
CA PRO A 325 8.08 5.18 -22.83
C PRO A 325 7.86 5.16 -24.35
N ARG A 326 6.66 4.74 -24.79
CA ARG A 326 6.30 4.69 -26.21
C ARG A 326 6.27 6.08 -26.85
N ASP A 327 5.62 7.03 -26.16
CA ASP A 327 5.39 8.38 -26.67
C ASP A 327 6.49 9.35 -26.25
N ASN A 328 7.42 8.86 -25.41
CA ASN A 328 8.46 9.66 -24.76
C ASN A 328 7.92 10.95 -24.11
N ALA A 329 6.78 10.84 -23.46
CA ALA A 329 6.02 11.95 -22.90
C ALA A 329 5.42 11.64 -21.53
N PRO A 330 5.15 12.65 -20.69
CA PRO A 330 4.40 12.46 -19.47
C PRO A 330 2.95 12.09 -19.80
N ARG A 331 2.38 11.13 -19.07
CA ARG A 331 0.95 10.85 -19.10
C ARG A 331 0.20 11.87 -18.25
N ALA A 332 -1.12 11.95 -18.46
CA ALA A 332 -1.98 12.77 -17.61
C ALA A 332 -1.79 12.41 -16.14
N THR A 333 -1.63 13.44 -15.31
CA THR A 333 -1.59 13.30 -13.86
C THR A 333 -2.90 12.73 -13.34
N ARG A 334 -2.80 11.77 -12.44
CA ARG A 334 -3.94 11.17 -11.75
C ARG A 334 -3.91 11.51 -10.26
N LEU A 335 -5.08 11.50 -9.66
CA LEU A 335 -5.24 11.63 -8.23
C LEU A 335 -5.61 10.26 -7.66
N ALA A 336 -4.72 9.68 -6.88
CA ALA A 336 -4.97 8.42 -6.20
C ALA A 336 -5.47 8.65 -4.78
N ILE A 337 -6.38 7.79 -4.31
CA ILE A 337 -6.61 7.63 -2.88
C ILE A 337 -5.35 7.02 -2.29
N GLN A 338 -4.74 7.72 -1.34
CA GLN A 338 -3.42 7.37 -0.82
C GLN A 338 -3.48 6.17 0.13
N ALA A 339 -2.48 5.30 0.07
CA ALA A 339 -2.25 4.24 1.06
C ALA A 339 -2.23 4.81 2.49
N GLY A 340 -2.91 4.11 3.41
CA GLY A 340 -3.22 4.59 4.75
C GLY A 340 -4.63 5.20 4.89
N SER A 341 -5.34 5.45 3.78
CA SER A 341 -6.75 5.84 3.85
C SER A 341 -7.59 4.71 4.44
N VAL A 342 -8.57 5.09 5.27
CA VAL A 342 -9.53 4.17 5.89
C VAL A 342 -10.93 4.65 5.54
N VAL A 343 -11.79 3.75 5.14
CA VAL A 343 -13.20 4.03 4.88
C VAL A 343 -14.07 2.97 5.53
N GLN A 344 -15.16 3.40 6.15
CA GLN A 344 -16.20 2.51 6.61
C GLN A 344 -17.27 2.39 5.52
N VAL A 345 -17.69 1.17 5.20
CA VAL A 345 -18.63 0.91 4.11
C VAL A 345 -19.76 -0.01 4.55
N ARG A 346 -20.92 0.13 3.90
CA ARG A 346 -21.99 -0.87 3.93
C ARG A 346 -21.86 -1.77 2.72
N ILE A 347 -22.03 -3.06 2.94
CA ILE A 347 -21.96 -4.10 1.92
C ILE A 347 -23.00 -5.19 2.19
N SER A 348 -23.44 -5.90 1.15
CA SER A 348 -24.22 -7.12 1.32
C SER A 348 -23.37 -8.22 1.96
N PRO A 349 -23.88 -8.99 2.94
CA PRO A 349 -23.18 -10.14 3.51
C PRO A 349 -22.71 -11.15 2.44
N ASP A 350 -23.48 -11.31 1.37
CA ASP A 350 -23.16 -12.23 0.27
C ASP A 350 -21.90 -11.82 -0.50
N ASP A 351 -21.57 -10.51 -0.49
CA ASP A 351 -20.42 -9.96 -1.20
C ASP A 351 -19.13 -9.90 -0.35
N LEU A 352 -19.20 -10.22 0.95
CA LEU A 352 -18.08 -10.06 1.87
C LEU A 352 -16.85 -10.91 1.45
N GLY A 353 -17.06 -12.18 1.10
CA GLY A 353 -15.98 -13.04 0.62
C GLY A 353 -15.33 -12.54 -0.67
N SER A 354 -16.13 -11.93 -1.56
CA SER A 354 -15.65 -11.29 -2.79
C SER A 354 -14.85 -10.01 -2.48
N LEU A 355 -15.28 -9.24 -1.48
CA LEU A 355 -14.58 -8.06 -1.01
C LEU A 355 -13.20 -8.40 -0.45
N GLU A 356 -13.09 -9.43 0.39
CA GLU A 356 -11.82 -9.91 0.93
C GLU A 356 -10.87 -10.35 -0.18
N ALA A 357 -11.37 -11.11 -1.15
CA ALA A 357 -10.58 -11.53 -2.32
C ALA A 357 -10.07 -10.33 -3.13
N LEU A 358 -10.92 -9.29 -3.33
CA LEU A 358 -10.52 -8.03 -3.96
C LEU A 358 -9.41 -7.33 -3.19
N GLY A 359 -9.40 -7.38 -1.86
CA GLY A 359 -8.35 -6.81 -1.03
C GLY A 359 -6.95 -7.30 -1.43
N HIS A 360 -6.83 -8.59 -1.76
CA HIS A 360 -5.56 -9.19 -2.18
C HIS A 360 -5.15 -8.86 -3.62
N ILE A 361 -6.11 -8.78 -4.54
CA ILE A 361 -5.80 -8.53 -5.95
C ILE A 361 -5.83 -7.05 -6.32
N GLY A 362 -6.49 -6.23 -5.50
CA GLY A 362 -6.64 -4.79 -5.69
C GLY A 362 -7.88 -4.40 -6.49
N VAL A 363 -8.35 -3.17 -6.28
CA VAL A 363 -9.48 -2.52 -6.94
C VAL A 363 -9.03 -1.28 -7.70
N GLY A 364 -9.68 -0.95 -8.82
CA GLY A 364 -9.35 0.21 -9.65
C GLY A 364 -8.38 -0.10 -10.79
N GLU A 365 -7.65 0.92 -11.21
CA GLU A 365 -6.71 0.78 -12.32
C GLU A 365 -5.32 0.33 -11.86
N LEU A 366 -4.56 -0.29 -12.75
CA LEU A 366 -3.19 -0.74 -12.56
C LEU A 366 -3.01 -1.74 -11.39
N THR A 367 -4.03 -2.51 -11.07
CA THR A 367 -3.98 -3.53 -10.01
C THR A 367 -2.87 -4.58 -10.23
N PRO A 368 -2.51 -5.00 -11.48
CA PRO A 368 -1.35 -5.86 -11.70
C PRO A 368 -0.02 -5.24 -11.26
N GLN A 369 0.02 -3.93 -11.11
CA GLN A 369 1.20 -3.15 -10.75
C GLN A 369 1.18 -2.67 -9.28
N GLY A 370 0.35 -3.28 -8.44
CA GLY A 370 0.34 -3.08 -7.00
C GLY A 370 -0.66 -2.04 -6.48
N TYR A 371 -1.46 -1.42 -7.33
CA TYR A 371 -2.48 -0.46 -6.92
C TYR A 371 -3.74 -1.15 -6.37
N GLY A 372 -4.45 -0.45 -5.49
CA GLY A 372 -5.80 -0.77 -5.07
C GLY A 372 -5.94 -1.84 -3.99
N ARG A 373 -4.86 -2.27 -3.34
CA ARG A 373 -4.90 -3.28 -2.27
C ARG A 373 -5.40 -2.70 -0.96
N PHE A 374 -6.15 -3.50 -0.21
CA PHE A 374 -6.72 -3.11 1.07
C PHE A 374 -6.92 -4.33 1.98
N LEU A 375 -7.11 -4.06 3.26
CA LEU A 375 -7.52 -5.02 4.28
C LEU A 375 -8.96 -4.73 4.70
N VAL A 376 -9.73 -5.79 4.91
CA VAL A 376 -11.10 -5.72 5.44
C VAL A 376 -11.02 -6.03 6.93
N ASP A 377 -11.70 -5.24 7.76
CA ASP A 377 -11.82 -5.40 9.20
C ASP A 377 -10.54 -5.82 9.91
N SER A 378 -9.47 -5.06 9.63
CA SER A 378 -8.18 -5.34 10.26
C SER A 378 -8.28 -5.23 11.79
N PRO A 379 -7.83 -6.24 12.56
CA PRO A 379 -7.84 -6.20 14.02
C PRO A 379 -7.13 -4.97 14.61
N LEU A 380 -6.17 -4.40 13.89
CA LEU A 380 -5.50 -3.15 14.29
C LEU A 380 -6.42 -1.93 14.32
N LEU A 381 -7.53 -1.97 13.60
CA LEU A 381 -8.56 -0.92 13.62
C LEU A 381 -9.62 -1.13 14.70
N GLU A 382 -9.63 -2.28 15.36
CA GLU A 382 -10.54 -2.58 16.47
C GLU A 382 -9.95 -2.16 17.84
N GLU A 383 -8.62 -2.01 17.91
CA GLU A 383 -7.94 -1.59 19.13
C GLU A 383 -8.02 -0.08 19.33
N ALA A 384 -8.48 0.36 20.50
CA ALA A 384 -8.61 1.77 20.83
C ALA A 384 -7.24 2.48 20.95
N THR A 385 -6.23 1.74 21.40
CA THR A 385 -4.86 2.24 21.57
C THR A 385 -3.85 1.17 21.14
N LEU A 386 -2.81 1.61 20.44
CA LEU A 386 -1.71 0.75 20.02
C LEU A 386 -0.41 1.20 20.72
N PRO A 387 0.07 0.44 21.72
CA PRO A 387 1.36 0.70 22.36
C PRO A 387 2.49 0.20 21.45
N LEU A 388 3.20 1.11 20.80
CA LEU A 388 4.26 0.79 19.84
C LEU A 388 5.57 1.43 20.25
N PHE A 389 6.67 0.98 19.65
CA PHE A 389 7.98 1.63 19.78
C PHE A 389 8.26 2.46 18.53
N THR A 390 8.74 3.68 18.70
CA THR A 390 9.16 4.53 17.59
C THR A 390 10.59 4.19 17.21
N THR A 391 10.84 3.96 15.93
CA THR A 391 12.20 3.91 15.39
C THR A 391 12.55 5.30 14.86
N LYS A 392 13.54 5.98 15.47
CA LYS A 392 13.99 7.33 15.01
C LYS A 392 14.67 7.27 13.65
N SER A 393 15.48 6.26 13.42
CA SER A 393 16.00 5.93 12.09
C SER A 393 16.03 4.41 11.93
N MET A 394 15.44 3.92 10.85
CA MET A 394 15.71 2.55 10.43
C MET A 394 17.12 2.57 9.82
N SER A 395 18.14 2.45 10.68
CA SER A 395 19.54 2.29 10.24
C SER A 395 19.71 0.87 9.71
N PHE A 396 20.06 0.76 8.46
CA PHE A 396 20.38 -0.50 7.82
C PHE A 396 21.90 -0.63 7.77
N THR A 397 22.42 -1.69 8.33
CA THR A 397 23.84 -2.03 8.18
C THR A 397 24.04 -2.47 6.74
N ALA A 398 24.75 -1.66 5.96
CA ALA A 398 25.12 -2.09 4.62
C ALA A 398 25.90 -3.41 4.74
N PRO A 399 25.60 -4.43 3.92
CA PRO A 399 26.38 -5.65 3.90
C PRO A 399 27.83 -5.28 3.61
N THR A 400 28.73 -5.78 4.46
CA THR A 400 30.17 -5.47 4.46
C THR A 400 30.91 -6.07 3.25
N GLU A 401 30.21 -6.76 2.37
CA GLU A 401 30.80 -7.27 1.15
C GLU A 401 30.95 -6.16 0.11
N ALA A 402 32.15 -5.66 0.01
CA ALA A 402 32.61 -4.91 -1.14
C ALA A 402 32.39 -5.80 -2.39
N VAL A 403 31.45 -5.38 -3.23
CA VAL A 403 31.30 -5.97 -4.56
C VAL A 403 32.52 -5.53 -5.36
N SER A 404 33.48 -6.42 -5.50
CA SER A 404 34.59 -6.32 -6.45
C SER A 404 34.07 -6.32 -7.90
#